data_b9f9448eb9966280d8cff15aa7be5895
#
_entry.id   b9f9448eb9966280d8cff15aa7be5895
#
_cell.length_a   1.000
_cell.length_b   1.000
_cell.length_c   1.000
_cell.angle_alpha   90.00
_cell.angle_beta   90.00
_cell.angle_gamma   90.00
#
_symmetry.space_group_name_H-M   'P 1'
#
loop_
_entity.id
_entity.type
_entity.pdbx_description
1 polymer ?
#
loop_
_entity_poly.entity_id
_entity_poly.type
_entity_poly.pdbx_seq_one_letter_code
_entity_poly.pdbx_strand_id
1 'polypeptide(L)'
;MATVAEARTTASPRYTKEAIWLHWAIGLAVIVNIGLAMLTEGMSRDAHRAAMDVHKALGITILGLTIARLLWRIGHRAPPLPDGIAVWEAWGSRVVHFLFYALLLFLPLSGWIWMSAAGRPIDFFGLASIPTIVAPDKSLADVMHERHELLGLTMLALVTIHVLAVLKHQLWDRSRPLSRMNPF
;
A
#
# COMPACT_ATOMS: atom_id res chain seq x y z
N MET A 1 -16.47 7.83 -54.20
CA MET A 1 -16.25 8.63 -52.98
C MET A 1 -16.17 7.66 -51.81
N ALA A 2 -14.93 7.37 -51.37
CA ALA A 2 -14.70 6.47 -50.23
C ALA A 2 -14.64 7.32 -48.98
N THR A 3 -15.56 7.11 -48.06
CA THR A 3 -15.59 7.72 -46.74
C THR A 3 -14.42 7.13 -45.93
N VAL A 4 -13.41 7.97 -45.64
CA VAL A 4 -12.35 7.67 -44.71
C VAL A 4 -12.99 7.59 -43.31
N ALA A 5 -13.13 6.38 -42.80
CA ALA A 5 -13.50 6.17 -41.41
C ALA A 5 -12.36 6.68 -40.55
N GLU A 6 -12.53 7.82 -39.89
CA GLU A 6 -11.64 8.31 -38.87
C GLU A 6 -11.50 7.23 -37.79
N ALA A 7 -10.34 6.60 -37.75
CA ALA A 7 -9.93 5.75 -36.63
C ALA A 7 -9.84 6.64 -35.38
N ARG A 8 -10.94 6.73 -34.61
CA ARG A 8 -10.92 7.29 -33.27
C ARG A 8 -9.91 6.47 -32.46
N THR A 9 -8.74 7.02 -32.26
CA THR A 9 -7.81 6.56 -31.24
C THR A 9 -8.49 6.74 -29.88
N THR A 10 -9.26 5.74 -29.45
CA THR A 10 -9.87 5.73 -28.13
C THR A 10 -8.72 5.61 -27.13
N ALA A 11 -8.38 6.72 -26.50
CA ALA A 11 -7.42 6.74 -25.40
C ALA A 11 -7.82 5.68 -24.36
N SER A 12 -6.88 4.80 -23.99
CA SER A 12 -7.16 3.77 -22.97
C SER A 12 -7.71 4.43 -21.69
N PRO A 13 -8.84 3.94 -21.14
CA PRO A 13 -9.46 4.56 -20.00
C PRO A 13 -8.49 4.60 -18.81
N ARG A 14 -8.26 5.80 -18.29
CA ARG A 14 -7.35 6.07 -17.16
C ARG A 14 -8.11 6.06 -15.84
N TYR A 15 -7.39 5.86 -14.74
CA TYR A 15 -7.90 6.09 -13.39
C TYR A 15 -8.12 7.59 -13.14
N THR A 16 -8.95 7.92 -12.14
CA THR A 16 -9.12 9.32 -11.71
C THR A 16 -7.82 9.83 -11.09
N LYS A 17 -7.60 11.14 -11.13
CA LYS A 17 -6.37 11.75 -10.58
C LYS A 17 -6.21 11.43 -9.09
N GLU A 18 -7.31 11.45 -8.33
CA GLU A 18 -7.33 11.13 -6.90
C GLU A 18 -6.91 9.68 -6.64
N ALA A 19 -7.42 8.74 -7.43
CA ALA A 19 -7.02 7.33 -7.32
C ALA A 19 -5.54 7.13 -7.63
N ILE A 20 -5.00 7.87 -8.60
CA ILE A 20 -3.56 7.85 -8.96
C ILE A 20 -2.73 8.42 -7.82
N TRP A 21 -3.06 9.62 -7.32
CA TRP A 21 -2.31 10.25 -6.23
C TRP A 21 -2.33 9.42 -4.95
N LEU A 22 -3.50 8.90 -4.56
CA LEU A 22 -3.60 7.99 -3.40
C LEU A 22 -2.76 6.72 -3.59
N HIS A 23 -2.69 6.17 -4.82
CA HIS A 23 -1.83 5.02 -5.09
C HIS A 23 -0.36 5.32 -4.83
N TRP A 24 0.15 6.40 -5.41
CA TRP A 24 1.55 6.76 -5.28
C TRP A 24 1.91 7.21 -3.86
N ALA A 25 1.04 7.96 -3.19
CA ALA A 25 1.25 8.37 -1.81
C ALA A 25 1.34 7.15 -0.86
N ILE A 26 0.38 6.21 -0.98
CA ILE A 26 0.41 4.97 -0.19
C ILE A 26 1.63 4.12 -0.56
N GLY A 27 1.92 3.94 -1.85
CA GLY A 27 3.05 3.13 -2.30
C GLY A 27 4.39 3.66 -1.78
N LEU A 28 4.62 4.96 -1.89
CA LEU A 28 5.83 5.61 -1.35
C LEU A 28 5.90 5.47 0.18
N ALA A 29 4.79 5.76 0.88
CA ALA A 29 4.75 5.63 2.34
C ALA A 29 5.05 4.20 2.81
N VAL A 30 4.53 3.17 2.11
CA VAL A 30 4.82 1.75 2.40
C VAL A 30 6.30 1.43 2.20
N ILE A 31 6.91 1.86 1.08
CA ILE A 31 8.33 1.61 0.79
C ILE A 31 9.21 2.27 1.87
N VAL A 32 8.93 3.52 2.21
CA VAL A 32 9.66 4.24 3.27
C VAL A 32 9.47 3.52 4.62
N ASN A 33 8.26 3.08 4.94
CA ASN A 33 7.95 2.44 6.21
C ASN A 33 8.63 1.08 6.37
N ILE A 34 8.69 0.28 5.30
CA ILE A 34 9.46 -0.98 5.27
C ILE A 34 10.97 -0.66 5.43
N GLY A 35 11.47 0.36 4.73
CA GLY A 35 12.86 0.79 4.86
C GLY A 35 13.22 1.19 6.30
N LEU A 36 12.37 1.95 6.99
CA LEU A 36 12.57 2.31 8.39
C LEU A 36 12.64 1.06 9.30
N ALA A 37 11.77 0.07 9.07
CA ALA A 37 11.79 -1.15 9.86
C ALA A 37 13.06 -1.98 9.65
N MET A 38 13.56 -2.08 8.42
CA MET A 38 14.66 -2.99 8.07
C MET A 38 16.04 -2.36 8.18
N LEU A 39 16.19 -1.08 7.81
CA LEU A 39 17.51 -0.45 7.67
C LEU A 39 18.02 0.20 8.97
N THR A 40 17.20 0.26 10.00
CA THR A 40 17.58 0.88 11.28
C THR A 40 18.07 -0.13 12.32
N GLU A 41 18.01 -1.42 12.03
CA GLU A 41 18.71 -2.43 12.80
C GLU A 41 20.23 -2.18 12.74
N GLY A 42 20.89 -2.11 13.86
CA GLY A 42 22.33 -1.79 13.93
C GLY A 42 22.68 -0.30 14.03
N MET A 43 21.71 0.60 13.96
CA MET A 43 21.91 2.01 14.30
C MET A 43 22.03 2.22 15.83
N SER A 44 22.44 3.43 16.26
CA SER A 44 22.39 3.79 17.68
C SER A 44 20.95 3.67 18.21
N ARG A 45 20.81 3.39 19.51
CA ARG A 45 19.48 3.22 20.14
C ARG A 45 18.57 4.41 19.93
N ASP A 46 19.10 5.62 19.94
CA ASP A 46 18.30 6.83 19.77
C ASP A 46 17.85 7.00 18.32
N ALA A 47 18.73 6.71 17.34
CA ALA A 47 18.39 6.75 15.92
C ALA A 47 17.32 5.68 15.58
N HIS A 48 17.49 4.45 16.09
CA HIS A 48 16.50 3.39 15.91
C HIS A 48 15.15 3.77 16.52
N ARG A 49 15.14 4.32 17.74
CA ARG A 49 13.90 4.78 18.40
C ARG A 49 13.19 5.86 17.58
N ALA A 50 13.94 6.88 17.14
CA ALA A 50 13.36 7.95 16.31
C ALA A 50 12.78 7.40 15.00
N ALA A 51 13.46 6.47 14.34
CA ALA A 51 12.97 5.83 13.13
C ALA A 51 11.69 5.01 13.39
N MET A 52 11.62 4.28 14.53
CA MET A 52 10.42 3.54 14.90
C MET A 52 9.25 4.44 15.29
N ASP A 53 9.50 5.64 15.83
CA ASP A 53 8.42 6.61 16.07
C ASP A 53 7.84 7.10 14.75
N VAL A 54 8.68 7.40 13.76
CA VAL A 54 8.22 7.73 12.39
C VAL A 54 7.51 6.54 11.74
N HIS A 55 8.02 5.31 11.88
CA HIS A 55 7.39 4.08 11.37
C HIS A 55 5.96 3.91 11.88
N LYS A 56 5.74 4.11 13.18
CA LYS A 56 4.41 4.01 13.80
C LYS A 56 3.45 5.08 13.27
N ALA A 57 3.91 6.34 13.21
CA ALA A 57 3.11 7.44 12.69
C ALA A 57 2.76 7.26 11.20
N LEU A 58 3.73 6.83 10.38
CA LEU A 58 3.48 6.47 8.97
C LEU A 58 2.51 5.30 8.85
N GLY A 59 2.59 4.31 9.72
CA GLY A 59 1.63 3.20 9.76
C GLY A 59 0.18 3.68 9.92
N ILE A 60 -0.08 4.59 10.86
CA ILE A 60 -1.40 5.23 11.04
C ILE A 60 -1.79 6.06 9.81
N THR A 61 -0.85 6.78 9.21
CA THR A 61 -1.08 7.55 7.97
C THR A 61 -1.49 6.63 6.81
N ILE A 62 -0.77 5.52 6.61
CA ILE A 62 -1.08 4.51 5.59
C ILE A 62 -2.49 3.94 5.80
N LEU A 63 -2.87 3.65 7.04
CA LEU A 63 -4.21 3.19 7.38
C LEU A 63 -5.28 4.21 6.96
N GLY A 64 -5.10 5.48 7.33
CA GLY A 64 -6.02 6.56 6.97
C GLY A 64 -6.14 6.76 5.46
N LEU A 65 -5.01 6.81 4.75
CA LEU A 65 -4.99 6.94 3.28
C LEU A 65 -5.63 5.72 2.60
N THR A 66 -5.45 4.52 3.15
CA THR A 66 -6.07 3.29 2.62
C THR A 66 -7.58 3.34 2.77
N ILE A 67 -8.09 3.76 3.93
CA ILE A 67 -9.53 3.95 4.14
C ILE A 67 -10.08 4.98 3.16
N ALA A 68 -9.42 6.13 3.00
CA ALA A 68 -9.82 7.16 2.04
C ALA A 68 -9.84 6.60 0.60
N ARG A 69 -8.84 5.79 0.22
CA ARG A 69 -8.79 5.14 -1.10
C ARG A 69 -9.91 4.12 -1.31
N LEU A 70 -10.25 3.34 -0.28
CA LEU A 70 -11.36 2.38 -0.34
C LEU A 70 -12.70 3.10 -0.50
N LEU A 71 -12.94 4.15 0.27
CA LEU A 71 -14.14 4.98 0.17
C LEU A 71 -14.25 5.62 -1.22
N TRP A 72 -13.15 6.16 -1.75
CA TRP A 72 -13.11 6.71 -3.11
C TRP A 72 -13.49 5.65 -4.14
N ARG A 73 -12.99 4.42 -3.99
CA ARG A 73 -13.24 3.32 -4.93
C ARG A 73 -14.69 2.83 -4.93
N ILE A 74 -15.43 2.97 -3.84
CA ILE A 74 -16.86 2.64 -3.79
C ILE A 74 -17.63 3.51 -4.77
N GLY A 75 -17.31 4.82 -4.85
CA GLY A 75 -17.97 5.76 -5.77
C GLY A 75 -17.39 5.77 -7.19
N HIS A 76 -16.16 5.27 -7.40
CA HIS A 76 -15.41 5.39 -8.66
C HIS A 76 -14.87 4.03 -9.11
N ARG A 77 -15.55 3.41 -10.06
CA ARG A 77 -15.15 2.10 -10.60
C ARG A 77 -13.80 2.20 -11.32
N ALA A 78 -12.98 1.16 -11.16
CA ALA A 78 -11.76 1.04 -11.93
C ALA A 78 -12.06 0.91 -13.42
N PRO A 79 -11.23 1.50 -14.29
CA PRO A 79 -11.35 1.29 -15.73
C PRO A 79 -11.15 -0.20 -16.08
N PRO A 80 -11.84 -0.70 -17.13
CA PRO A 80 -11.70 -2.08 -17.57
C PRO A 80 -10.23 -2.41 -17.90
N LEU A 81 -9.89 -3.69 -17.79
CA LEU A 81 -8.55 -4.15 -18.19
C LEU A 81 -8.36 -3.93 -19.69
N PRO A 82 -7.11 -3.68 -20.15
CA PRO A 82 -6.81 -3.61 -21.58
C PRO A 82 -7.19 -4.90 -22.31
N ASP A 83 -7.56 -4.76 -23.60
CA ASP A 83 -7.82 -5.91 -24.44
C ASP A 83 -6.53 -6.74 -24.64
N GLY A 84 -6.69 -8.06 -24.76
CA GLY A 84 -5.56 -8.97 -24.98
C GLY A 84 -4.82 -9.45 -23.72
N ILE A 85 -5.24 -9.04 -22.50
CA ILE A 85 -4.68 -9.60 -21.27
C ILE A 85 -5.18 -11.05 -21.10
N ALA A 86 -4.26 -11.98 -20.81
CA ALA A 86 -4.60 -13.36 -20.54
C ALA A 86 -5.49 -13.47 -19.29
N VAL A 87 -6.45 -14.41 -19.30
CA VAL A 87 -7.41 -14.60 -18.21
C VAL A 87 -6.71 -14.81 -16.87
N TRP A 88 -5.63 -15.59 -16.83
CA TRP A 88 -4.85 -15.85 -15.62
C TRP A 88 -4.13 -14.58 -15.09
N GLU A 89 -3.66 -13.70 -15.97
CA GLU A 89 -3.06 -12.41 -15.56
C GLU A 89 -4.12 -11.47 -14.96
N ALA A 90 -5.32 -11.45 -15.56
CA ALA A 90 -6.43 -10.68 -15.01
C ALA A 90 -6.85 -11.18 -13.61
N TRP A 91 -6.88 -12.50 -13.41
CA TRP A 91 -7.14 -13.12 -12.10
C TRP A 91 -6.01 -12.81 -11.10
N GLY A 92 -4.77 -13.02 -11.49
CA GLY A 92 -3.60 -12.72 -10.67
C GLY A 92 -3.58 -11.27 -10.20
N SER A 93 -3.88 -10.32 -11.12
CA SER A 93 -3.99 -8.90 -10.77
C SER A 93 -5.05 -8.63 -9.70
N ARG A 94 -6.24 -9.27 -9.81
CA ARG A 94 -7.31 -9.10 -8.81
C ARG A 94 -6.91 -9.65 -7.44
N VAL A 95 -6.30 -10.83 -7.40
CA VAL A 95 -5.82 -11.45 -6.16
C VAL A 95 -4.77 -10.58 -5.49
N VAL A 96 -3.76 -10.12 -6.25
CA VAL A 96 -2.70 -9.24 -5.73
C VAL A 96 -3.28 -7.94 -5.16
N HIS A 97 -4.21 -7.29 -5.86
CA HIS A 97 -4.84 -6.07 -5.35
C HIS A 97 -5.68 -6.33 -4.09
N PHE A 98 -6.40 -7.45 -4.04
CA PHE A 98 -7.13 -7.84 -2.82
C PHE A 98 -6.20 -8.04 -1.64
N LEU A 99 -5.08 -8.77 -1.84
CA LEU A 99 -4.07 -8.98 -0.81
C LEU A 99 -3.45 -7.67 -0.34
N PHE A 100 -3.17 -6.72 -1.25
CA PHE A 100 -2.70 -5.39 -0.88
C PHE A 100 -3.71 -4.67 0.01
N TYR A 101 -4.99 -4.63 -0.35
CA TYR A 101 -5.99 -3.97 0.49
C TYR A 101 -6.11 -4.65 1.87
N ALA A 102 -6.06 -5.97 1.92
CA ALA A 102 -6.08 -6.70 3.19
C ALA A 102 -4.85 -6.33 4.04
N LEU A 103 -3.64 -6.39 3.47
CA LEU A 103 -2.41 -6.06 4.19
C LEU A 103 -2.35 -4.59 4.60
N LEU A 104 -2.77 -3.66 3.73
CA LEU A 104 -2.79 -2.22 4.04
C LEU A 104 -3.74 -1.84 5.18
N LEU A 105 -4.72 -2.70 5.49
CA LEU A 105 -5.59 -2.55 6.66
C LEU A 105 -5.04 -3.32 7.86
N PHE A 106 -4.77 -4.63 7.71
CA PHE A 106 -4.44 -5.49 8.84
C PHE A 106 -3.04 -5.26 9.40
N LEU A 107 -2.06 -4.92 8.57
CA LEU A 107 -0.69 -4.66 9.03
C LEU A 107 -0.61 -3.44 9.96
N PRO A 108 -1.07 -2.23 9.60
CA PRO A 108 -1.04 -1.11 10.54
C PRO A 108 -1.96 -1.32 11.75
N LEU A 109 -3.11 -1.99 11.60
CA LEU A 109 -3.98 -2.34 12.72
C LEU A 109 -3.29 -3.28 13.71
N SER A 110 -2.55 -4.30 13.23
CA SER A 110 -1.80 -5.20 14.11
C SER A 110 -0.73 -4.44 14.92
N GLY A 111 -0.04 -3.48 14.30
CA GLY A 111 0.92 -2.61 14.97
C GLY A 111 0.25 -1.71 16.01
N TRP A 112 -0.91 -1.15 15.71
CA TRP A 112 -1.67 -0.33 16.66
C TRP A 112 -2.18 -1.15 17.85
N ILE A 113 -2.71 -2.35 17.61
CA ILE A 113 -3.12 -3.27 18.67
C ILE A 113 -1.91 -3.67 19.52
N TRP A 114 -0.77 -4.01 18.90
CA TRP A 114 0.47 -4.33 19.61
C TRP A 114 0.91 -3.20 20.54
N MET A 115 1.01 -1.97 20.02
CA MET A 115 1.40 -0.82 20.83
C MET A 115 0.41 -0.55 21.96
N SER A 116 -0.90 -0.69 21.69
CA SER A 116 -1.95 -0.53 22.69
C SER A 116 -1.85 -1.58 23.79
N ALA A 117 -1.69 -2.85 23.42
CA ALA A 117 -1.53 -3.96 24.38
C ALA A 117 -0.22 -3.85 25.18
N ALA A 118 0.81 -3.20 24.64
CA ALA A 118 2.03 -2.85 25.36
C ALA A 118 1.86 -1.62 26.29
N GLY A 119 0.67 -1.01 26.34
CA GLY A 119 0.41 0.20 27.13
C GLY A 119 1.08 1.48 26.59
N ARG A 120 1.42 1.51 25.31
CA ARG A 120 2.17 2.60 24.69
C ARG A 120 1.32 3.31 23.63
N PRO A 121 0.88 4.54 23.84
CA PRO A 121 0.24 5.34 22.81
C PRO A 121 1.25 5.64 21.68
N ILE A 122 0.74 5.86 20.47
CA ILE A 122 1.56 6.21 19.31
C ILE A 122 1.66 7.72 19.21
N ASP A 123 2.88 8.25 19.21
CA ASP A 123 3.10 9.66 18.87
C ASP A 123 2.90 9.88 17.37
N PHE A 124 2.00 10.78 17.00
CA PHE A 124 1.71 11.10 15.62
C PHE A 124 2.50 12.33 15.19
N PHE A 125 3.79 12.14 14.85
CA PHE A 125 4.72 13.17 14.40
C PHE A 125 4.88 14.35 15.38
N GLY A 126 4.73 14.15 16.67
CA GLY A 126 4.76 15.22 17.67
C GLY A 126 3.51 16.14 17.68
N LEU A 127 2.52 15.86 16.83
CA LEU A 127 1.31 16.68 16.68
C LEU A 127 0.18 16.22 17.58
N ALA A 128 0.07 14.91 17.80
CA ALA A 128 -1.00 14.31 18.61
C ALA A 128 -0.57 12.94 19.12
N SER A 129 -1.24 12.48 20.19
CA SER A 129 -1.11 11.12 20.68
C SER A 129 -2.31 10.30 20.23
N ILE A 130 -2.04 9.24 19.46
CA ILE A 130 -3.08 8.27 19.05
C ILE A 130 -3.36 7.36 20.25
N PRO A 131 -4.61 7.30 20.72
CA PRO A 131 -4.94 6.56 21.94
C PRO A 131 -4.79 5.05 21.76
N THR A 132 -4.65 4.34 22.88
CA THR A 132 -4.73 2.88 22.91
C THR A 132 -6.17 2.43 22.67
N ILE A 133 -6.34 1.34 21.90
CA ILE A 133 -7.65 0.78 21.52
C ILE A 133 -7.97 -0.52 22.23
N VAL A 134 -7.00 -1.08 22.96
CA VAL A 134 -7.17 -2.24 23.85
C VAL A 134 -6.48 -1.97 25.18
N ALA A 135 -6.91 -2.65 26.25
CA ALA A 135 -6.24 -2.60 27.54
C ALA A 135 -4.83 -3.25 27.46
N PRO A 136 -3.89 -2.84 28.33
CA PRO A 136 -2.59 -3.48 28.42
C PRO A 136 -2.71 -4.98 28.70
N ASP A 137 -2.09 -5.80 27.84
CA ASP A 137 -2.05 -7.27 27.93
C ASP A 137 -0.77 -7.77 27.27
N LYS A 138 0.12 -8.33 28.07
CA LYS A 138 1.43 -8.79 27.58
C LYS A 138 1.29 -9.93 26.57
N SER A 139 0.38 -10.87 26.80
CA SER A 139 0.18 -12.02 25.89
C SER A 139 -0.30 -11.55 24.52
N LEU A 140 -1.26 -10.62 24.50
CA LEU A 140 -1.75 -10.02 23.26
C LEU A 140 -0.65 -9.20 22.56
N ALA A 141 0.18 -8.47 23.32
CA ALA A 141 1.29 -7.71 22.75
C ALA A 141 2.30 -8.63 22.05
N ASP A 142 2.68 -9.75 22.69
CA ASP A 142 3.63 -10.71 22.13
C ASP A 142 3.06 -11.35 20.83
N VAL A 143 1.80 -11.79 20.84
CA VAL A 143 1.12 -12.34 19.64
C VAL A 143 1.03 -11.30 18.52
N MET A 144 0.66 -10.06 18.83
CA MET A 144 0.51 -9.02 17.80
C MET A 144 1.86 -8.59 17.23
N HIS A 145 2.93 -8.62 18.01
CA HIS A 145 4.30 -8.42 17.52
C HIS A 145 4.63 -9.44 16.43
N GLU A 146 4.52 -10.73 16.72
CA GLU A 146 4.82 -11.80 15.75
C GLU A 146 3.94 -11.70 14.49
N ARG A 147 2.66 -11.38 14.65
CA ARG A 147 1.74 -11.19 13.51
C ARG A 147 2.12 -9.98 12.67
N HIS A 148 2.49 -8.87 13.31
CA HIS A 148 2.93 -7.66 12.61
C HIS A 148 4.18 -7.93 11.78
N GLU A 149 5.16 -8.63 12.33
CA GLU A 149 6.39 -9.02 11.63
C GLU A 149 6.08 -9.91 10.41
N LEU A 150 5.27 -10.96 10.60
CA LEU A 150 4.87 -11.86 9.50
C LEU A 150 4.13 -11.11 8.38
N LEU A 151 3.19 -10.24 8.74
CA LEU A 151 2.46 -9.41 7.78
C LEU A 151 3.39 -8.42 7.08
N GLY A 152 4.40 -7.88 7.78
CA GLY A 152 5.43 -7.00 7.23
C GLY A 152 6.28 -7.69 6.17
N LEU A 153 6.77 -8.90 6.45
CA LEU A 153 7.50 -9.73 5.49
C LEU A 153 6.63 -10.10 4.28
N THR A 154 5.35 -10.41 4.51
CA THR A 154 4.39 -10.68 3.43
C THR A 154 4.17 -9.44 2.56
N MET A 155 4.07 -8.26 3.16
CA MET A 155 3.96 -6.99 2.43
C MET A 155 5.21 -6.72 1.58
N LEU A 156 6.41 -6.94 2.13
CA LEU A 156 7.68 -6.78 1.40
C LEU A 156 7.72 -7.70 0.16
N ALA A 157 7.38 -8.97 0.33
CA ALA A 157 7.33 -9.94 -0.77
C ALA A 157 6.33 -9.50 -1.84
N LEU A 158 5.13 -9.08 -1.43
CA LEU A 158 4.07 -8.66 -2.34
C LEU A 158 4.44 -7.38 -3.11
N VAL A 159 5.05 -6.38 -2.45
CA VAL A 159 5.56 -5.16 -3.09
C VAL A 159 6.63 -5.49 -4.11
N THR A 160 7.57 -6.38 -3.76
CA THR A 160 8.63 -6.83 -4.67
C THR A 160 8.05 -7.48 -5.92
N ILE A 161 7.14 -8.44 -5.76
CA ILE A 161 6.45 -9.11 -6.88
C ILE A 161 5.68 -8.09 -7.72
N HIS A 162 4.97 -7.17 -7.10
CA HIS A 162 4.21 -6.13 -7.80
C HIS A 162 5.10 -5.22 -8.66
N VAL A 163 6.21 -4.74 -8.10
CA VAL A 163 7.15 -3.88 -8.83
C VAL A 163 7.79 -4.66 -9.99
N LEU A 164 8.22 -5.89 -9.77
CA LEU A 164 8.79 -6.75 -10.82
C LEU A 164 7.78 -7.04 -11.94
N ALA A 165 6.51 -7.30 -11.60
CA ALA A 165 5.45 -7.50 -12.58
C ALA A 165 5.20 -6.22 -13.41
N VAL A 166 5.16 -5.05 -12.76
CA VAL A 166 5.01 -3.76 -13.47
C VAL A 166 6.18 -3.52 -14.41
N LEU A 167 7.42 -3.78 -13.98
CA LEU A 167 8.61 -3.65 -14.82
C LEU A 167 8.57 -4.63 -16.00
N LYS A 168 8.19 -5.89 -15.78
CA LYS A 168 8.01 -6.87 -16.85
C LYS A 168 7.02 -6.36 -17.89
N HIS A 169 5.83 -5.97 -17.47
CA HIS A 169 4.79 -5.48 -18.39
C HIS A 169 5.16 -4.18 -19.09
N GLN A 170 5.95 -3.31 -18.45
CA GLN A 170 6.40 -2.07 -19.04
C GLN A 170 7.49 -2.28 -20.10
N LEU A 171 8.43 -3.21 -19.84
CA LEU A 171 9.64 -3.38 -20.67
C LEU A 171 9.46 -4.44 -21.76
N TRP A 172 8.79 -5.57 -21.43
CA TRP A 172 8.65 -6.71 -22.37
C TRP A 172 7.30 -6.74 -23.10
N ASP A 173 6.20 -6.62 -22.34
CA ASP A 173 4.88 -6.82 -22.93
C ASP A 173 4.32 -5.56 -23.60
N ARG A 174 5.01 -4.42 -23.45
CA ARG A 174 4.61 -3.10 -23.98
C ARG A 174 3.16 -2.67 -23.63
N SER A 175 2.54 -3.34 -22.68
CA SER A 175 1.17 -3.02 -22.19
C SER A 175 1.08 -1.71 -21.41
N ARG A 176 2.24 -1.11 -21.09
CA ARG A 176 2.44 0.20 -20.47
C ARG A 176 1.52 0.46 -19.26
N PRO A 177 1.49 -0.41 -18.22
CA PRO A 177 0.62 -0.23 -17.07
C PRO A 177 0.86 1.11 -16.36
N LEU A 178 2.09 1.62 -16.38
CA LEU A 178 2.44 2.93 -15.81
C LEU A 178 1.71 4.09 -16.49
N SER A 179 1.37 3.98 -17.79
CA SER A 179 0.63 5.06 -18.45
C SER A 179 -0.78 5.26 -17.91
N ARG A 180 -1.39 4.23 -17.32
CA ARG A 180 -2.73 4.28 -16.69
C ARG A 180 -2.68 4.87 -15.27
N MET A 181 -1.50 4.82 -14.63
CA MET A 181 -1.22 5.32 -13.28
C MET A 181 -0.24 6.50 -13.29
N ASN A 182 0.00 7.11 -14.47
CA ASN A 182 0.85 8.29 -14.57
C ASN A 182 0.14 9.50 -13.96
N PRO A 183 0.74 10.19 -12.98
CA PRO A 183 0.15 11.38 -12.36
C PRO A 183 0.18 12.63 -13.25
N PHE A 184 0.94 12.61 -14.38
CA PHE A 184 1.14 13.72 -15.31
C PHE A 184 0.45 13.52 -16.66
#